data_19c252fc8ac2338275f2880ad0154fa2
#
_entry.id   19c252fc8ac2338275f2880ad0154fa2
#
_cell.length_a   1.000
_cell.length_b   1.000
_cell.length_c   1.000
_cell.angle_alpha   90.00
_cell.angle_beta   90.00
_cell.angle_gamma   90.00
#
_symmetry.space_group_name_H-M   'P 1'
#
loop_
_entity.id
_entity.type
_entity.pdbx_description
1 polymer ?
#
loop_
_entity_poly.entity_id
_entity_poly.type
_entity_poly.pdbx_seq_one_letter_code
_entity_poly.pdbx_strand_id
1 'polypeptide(L)'
;MKRGLGMSNKEMGDVFTEWNKGVLDSFLIEITRDNMYKNDDDGVAIVEKIMDSAGQKGTGKWTAINALDLGMPVTLIGESVFARCLSSLKSERGRAAGLLDGPSPSFTGDRKAFLENLEQALYASKIISYAQGFMLIQNVSIS
;
A
#
# COMPACT_ATOMS: atom_id res chain seq x y z
N MET A 1 -8.09 -7.52 3.04
CA MET A 1 -8.67 -8.68 2.32
C MET A 1 -8.32 -10.01 3.01
N LYS A 2 -7.07 -10.48 3.01
CA LYS A 2 -6.70 -11.81 3.53
C LYS A 2 -7.12 -12.02 5.00
N ARG A 3 -6.62 -11.21 5.93
CA ARG A 3 -6.87 -11.40 7.37
C ARG A 3 -8.29 -11.01 7.80
N GLY A 4 -8.84 -9.90 7.28
CA GLY A 4 -10.15 -9.42 7.70
C GLY A 4 -11.32 -10.15 7.04
N LEU A 5 -11.21 -10.46 5.74
CA LEU A 5 -12.25 -11.11 4.94
C LEU A 5 -12.03 -12.61 4.71
N GLY A 6 -10.91 -13.17 5.18
CA GLY A 6 -10.56 -14.57 4.97
C GLY A 6 -10.34 -14.95 3.49
N MET A 7 -10.01 -13.99 2.63
CA MET A 7 -9.85 -14.24 1.19
C MET A 7 -8.59 -15.05 0.90
N SER A 8 -8.72 -16.01 -0.01
CA SER A 8 -7.60 -16.71 -0.61
C SER A 8 -6.79 -15.78 -1.53
N ASN A 9 -5.55 -16.17 -1.85
CA ASN A 9 -4.73 -15.41 -2.79
C ASN A 9 -5.38 -15.29 -4.16
N LYS A 10 -6.04 -16.38 -4.64
CA LYS A 10 -6.78 -16.36 -5.90
C LYS A 10 -7.92 -15.34 -5.88
N GLU A 11 -8.76 -15.34 -4.84
CA GLU A 11 -9.85 -14.37 -4.72
C GLU A 11 -9.34 -12.92 -4.67
N MET A 12 -8.20 -12.66 -4.01
CA MET A 12 -7.57 -11.35 -4.04
C MET A 12 -7.05 -11.01 -5.44
N GLY A 13 -6.47 -11.97 -6.16
CA GLY A 13 -6.07 -11.80 -7.56
C GLY A 13 -7.23 -11.46 -8.47
N ASP A 14 -8.40 -12.10 -8.28
CA ASP A 14 -9.64 -11.80 -9.03
C ASP A 14 -10.08 -10.34 -8.78
N VAL A 15 -10.00 -9.82 -7.54
CA VAL A 15 -10.28 -8.42 -7.23
C VAL A 15 -9.33 -7.46 -7.94
N PHE A 16 -8.01 -7.72 -7.88
CA PHE A 16 -7.02 -6.89 -8.60
C PHE A 16 -7.20 -6.97 -10.12
N THR A 17 -7.67 -8.09 -10.66
CA THR A 17 -8.01 -8.24 -12.07
C THR A 17 -9.13 -7.27 -12.47
N GLU A 18 -10.19 -7.16 -11.66
CA GLU A 18 -11.28 -6.22 -11.93
C GLU A 18 -10.81 -4.76 -11.77
N TRP A 19 -10.08 -4.44 -10.71
CA TRP A 19 -9.56 -3.10 -10.49
C TRP A 19 -8.61 -2.63 -11.62
N ASN A 20 -7.88 -3.54 -12.25
CA ASN A 20 -6.98 -3.21 -13.35
C ASN A 20 -7.69 -2.92 -14.68
N LYS A 21 -9.02 -3.09 -14.74
CA LYS A 21 -9.84 -2.70 -15.89
C LYS A 21 -10.42 -1.28 -15.77
N GLY A 22 -10.28 -0.65 -14.62
CA GLY A 22 -10.92 0.61 -14.27
C GLY A 22 -9.94 1.72 -13.93
N VAL A 23 -10.35 2.61 -13.03
CA VAL A 23 -9.59 3.80 -12.61
C VAL A 23 -8.26 3.51 -11.90
N LEU A 24 -8.08 2.29 -11.42
CA LEU A 24 -6.86 1.82 -10.79
C LEU A 24 -5.89 1.16 -11.76
N ASP A 25 -6.24 1.05 -13.06
CA ASP A 25 -5.35 0.48 -14.08
C ASP A 25 -3.93 1.04 -13.95
N SER A 26 -2.98 0.15 -13.73
CA SER A 26 -1.57 0.49 -13.58
C SER A 26 -0.71 -0.76 -13.54
N PHE A 27 0.56 -0.60 -13.91
CA PHE A 27 1.58 -1.63 -13.77
C PHE A 27 1.64 -2.23 -12.34
N LEU A 28 1.49 -1.41 -11.29
CA LEU A 28 1.54 -1.91 -9.92
C LEU A 28 0.33 -2.79 -9.55
N ILE A 29 -0.87 -2.46 -10.03
CA ILE A 29 -2.06 -3.30 -9.85
C ILE A 29 -1.90 -4.60 -10.63
N GLU A 30 -1.38 -4.53 -11.86
CA GLU A 30 -1.12 -5.70 -12.70
C GLU A 30 -0.16 -6.69 -12.03
N ILE A 31 1.03 -6.24 -11.62
CA ILE A 31 2.01 -7.13 -10.99
C ILE A 31 1.55 -7.64 -9.63
N THR A 32 0.69 -6.88 -8.92
CA THR A 32 0.09 -7.36 -7.67
C THR A 32 -0.86 -8.52 -7.96
N ARG A 33 -1.73 -8.39 -8.97
CA ARG A 33 -2.57 -9.48 -9.48
C ARG A 33 -1.74 -10.73 -9.81
N ASP A 34 -0.68 -10.56 -10.59
CA ASP A 34 0.13 -11.67 -11.07
C ASP A 34 0.83 -12.40 -9.91
N ASN A 35 1.32 -11.65 -8.93
CA ASN A 35 1.90 -12.22 -7.71
C ASN A 35 0.88 -12.99 -6.86
N MET A 36 -0.40 -12.61 -6.89
CA MET A 36 -1.46 -13.33 -6.18
C MET A 36 -1.77 -14.69 -6.82
N TYR A 37 -1.65 -14.80 -8.14
CA TYR A 37 -1.91 -16.05 -8.87
C TYR A 37 -0.71 -16.99 -8.95
N LYS A 38 0.50 -16.44 -8.85
CA LYS A 38 1.71 -17.23 -9.06
C LYS A 38 2.04 -18.11 -7.86
N ASN A 39 2.21 -19.41 -8.12
CA ASN A 39 2.82 -20.34 -7.18
C ASN A 39 4.29 -20.58 -7.54
N ASP A 40 5.08 -20.91 -6.54
CA ASP A 40 6.45 -21.39 -6.69
C ASP A 40 6.46 -22.89 -7.01
N ASP A 41 7.64 -23.46 -7.29
CA ASP A 41 7.83 -24.86 -7.69
C ASP A 41 7.34 -25.87 -6.63
N ASP A 42 7.26 -25.46 -5.37
CA ASP A 42 6.71 -26.26 -4.27
C ASP A 42 5.19 -26.14 -4.09
N GLY A 43 4.51 -25.41 -4.99
CA GLY A 43 3.06 -25.17 -4.96
C GLY A 43 2.62 -24.09 -3.98
N VAL A 44 3.52 -23.48 -3.22
CA VAL A 44 3.20 -22.37 -2.31
C VAL A 44 3.10 -21.06 -3.10
N ALA A 45 2.07 -20.26 -2.83
CA ALA A 45 1.92 -18.98 -3.48
C ALA A 45 3.13 -18.07 -3.23
N ILE A 46 3.69 -17.47 -4.29
CA ILE A 46 4.93 -16.69 -4.20
C ILE A 46 4.77 -15.49 -3.26
N VAL A 47 3.57 -14.92 -3.17
CA VAL A 47 3.27 -13.80 -2.26
C VAL A 47 3.49 -14.15 -0.79
N GLU A 48 3.38 -15.42 -0.41
CA GLU A 48 3.64 -15.89 0.95
C GLU A 48 5.15 -15.99 1.29
N LYS A 49 5.98 -16.00 0.26
CA LYS A 49 7.44 -16.09 0.39
C LYS A 49 8.14 -14.73 0.28
N ILE A 50 7.44 -13.72 -0.19
CA ILE A 50 8.00 -12.36 -0.27
C ILE A 50 8.28 -11.85 1.14
N MET A 51 9.51 -11.36 1.35
CA MET A 51 9.90 -10.81 2.65
C MET A 51 9.00 -9.63 3.03
N ASP A 52 8.38 -9.73 4.20
CA ASP A 52 7.60 -8.64 4.82
C ASP A 52 8.54 -7.56 5.38
N SER A 53 9.23 -6.86 4.49
CA SER A 53 10.08 -5.72 4.83
C SER A 53 10.26 -4.83 3.60
N ALA A 54 10.07 -3.54 3.77
CA ALA A 54 10.34 -2.53 2.74
C ALA A 54 11.10 -1.36 3.36
N GLY A 55 11.97 -0.74 2.60
CA GLY A 55 12.71 0.45 3.02
C GLY A 55 12.50 1.62 2.06
N GLN A 56 12.83 2.82 2.48
CA GLN A 56 12.82 4.00 1.61
C GLN A 56 14.06 3.98 0.68
N LYS A 57 13.90 4.50 -0.55
CA LYS A 57 14.97 4.52 -1.58
C LYS A 57 15.55 5.92 -1.85
N GLY A 58 15.08 6.95 -1.18
CA GLY A 58 15.59 8.31 -1.28
C GLY A 58 14.61 9.32 -1.90
N THR A 59 13.91 9.02 -2.99
CA THR A 59 13.01 9.98 -3.66
C THR A 59 11.89 10.48 -2.76
N GLY A 60 11.20 9.59 -2.06
CA GLY A 60 10.18 9.96 -1.08
C GLY A 60 10.75 10.78 0.09
N LYS A 61 11.94 10.42 0.58
CA LYS A 61 12.67 11.19 1.60
C LYS A 61 12.93 12.63 1.11
N TRP A 62 13.46 12.79 -0.09
CA TRP A 62 13.74 14.11 -0.64
C TRP A 62 12.45 14.93 -0.83
N THR A 63 11.39 14.31 -1.31
CA THR A 63 10.07 14.95 -1.42
C THR A 63 9.59 15.47 -0.07
N ALA A 64 9.69 14.66 0.98
CA ALA A 64 9.28 15.06 2.33
C ALA A 64 10.15 16.19 2.91
N ILE A 65 11.48 16.15 2.71
CA ILE A 65 12.41 17.20 3.17
C ILE A 65 12.09 18.52 2.45
N ASN A 66 12.02 18.52 1.12
CA ASN A 66 11.70 19.73 0.37
C ASN A 66 10.33 20.31 0.74
N ALA A 67 9.35 19.44 1.00
CA ALA A 67 8.04 19.89 1.44
C ALA A 67 8.07 20.59 2.80
N LEU A 68 8.87 20.09 3.74
CA LEU A 68 9.07 20.72 5.04
C LEU A 68 9.79 22.07 4.90
N ASP A 69 10.85 22.14 4.08
CA ASP A 69 11.60 23.37 3.82
C ASP A 69 10.72 24.46 3.18
N LEU A 70 9.76 24.07 2.35
CA LEU A 70 8.84 24.96 1.65
C LEU A 70 7.49 25.16 2.37
N GLY A 71 7.28 24.53 3.52
CA GLY A 71 6.02 24.59 4.25
C GLY A 71 4.83 23.95 3.51
N MET A 72 5.07 22.97 2.63
CA MET A 72 4.04 22.34 1.81
C MET A 72 3.49 21.03 2.45
N PRO A 73 2.15 20.86 2.52
CA PRO A 73 1.56 19.70 3.15
C PRO A 73 1.54 18.46 2.21
N VAL A 74 2.59 17.66 2.22
CA VAL A 74 2.63 16.37 1.49
C VAL A 74 2.36 15.18 2.44
N THR A 75 1.29 15.27 3.18
CA THR A 75 0.97 14.36 4.28
C THR A 75 0.90 12.89 3.85
N LEU A 76 0.25 12.57 2.75
CA LEU A 76 0.11 11.19 2.27
C LEU A 76 1.44 10.62 1.76
N ILE A 77 2.21 11.41 1.04
CA ILE A 77 3.55 11.02 0.57
C ILE A 77 4.49 10.82 1.76
N GLY A 78 4.46 11.75 2.73
CA GLY A 78 5.26 11.66 3.95
C GLY A 78 4.93 10.41 4.78
N GLU A 79 3.65 10.14 4.99
CA GLU A 79 3.19 8.93 5.69
C GLU A 79 3.64 7.65 4.97
N SER A 80 3.60 7.62 3.65
CA SER A 80 4.11 6.49 2.88
C SER A 80 5.61 6.23 3.10
N VAL A 81 6.40 7.28 3.29
CA VAL A 81 7.84 7.17 3.63
C VAL A 81 8.01 6.59 5.04
N PHE A 82 7.28 7.10 6.03
CA PHE A 82 7.35 6.61 7.41
C PHE A 82 6.84 5.18 7.54
N ALA A 83 5.76 4.82 6.83
CA ALA A 83 5.27 3.44 6.78
C ALA A 83 6.34 2.47 6.24
N ARG A 84 7.11 2.89 5.21
CA ARG A 84 8.25 2.10 4.71
C ARG A 84 9.40 2.01 5.70
N CYS A 85 9.69 3.09 6.43
CA CYS A 85 10.69 3.06 7.51
C CYS A 85 10.27 2.09 8.62
N LEU A 86 9.00 2.15 9.05
CA LEU A 86 8.46 1.19 10.02
C LEU A 86 8.50 -0.26 9.49
N SER A 87 8.19 -0.47 8.22
CA SER A 87 8.25 -1.78 7.57
C SER A 87 9.66 -2.38 7.61
N SER A 88 10.72 -1.55 7.52
CA SER A 88 12.12 -2.01 7.58
C SER A 88 12.54 -2.53 8.96
N LEU A 89 11.85 -2.14 10.04
CA LEU A 89 12.10 -2.59 11.42
C LEU A 89 11.49 -3.98 11.68
N LYS A 90 11.82 -4.97 10.85
CA LYS A 90 11.21 -6.30 10.86
C LYS A 90 11.40 -7.03 12.19
N SER A 91 12.57 -6.95 12.79
CA SER A 91 12.87 -7.63 14.07
C SER A 91 12.09 -7.02 15.23
N GLU A 92 11.97 -5.69 15.28
CA GLU A 92 11.21 -4.96 16.28
C GLU A 92 9.72 -5.25 16.15
N ARG A 93 9.18 -5.21 14.92
CA ARG A 93 7.78 -5.56 14.65
C ARG A 93 7.48 -7.00 15.05
N GLY A 94 8.40 -7.94 14.77
CA GLY A 94 8.27 -9.35 15.15
C GLY A 94 8.23 -9.54 16.68
N ARG A 95 9.10 -8.84 17.42
CA ARG A 95 9.10 -8.85 18.89
C ARG A 95 7.81 -8.23 19.45
N ALA A 96 7.39 -7.08 18.93
CA ALA A 96 6.17 -6.42 19.35
C ALA A 96 4.93 -7.29 19.14
N ALA A 97 4.85 -7.95 17.98
CA ALA A 97 3.72 -8.86 17.66
C ALA A 97 3.60 -10.06 18.60
N GLY A 98 4.69 -10.47 19.25
CA GLY A 98 4.67 -11.53 20.28
C GLY A 98 4.34 -11.06 21.70
N LEU A 99 4.33 -9.74 21.94
CA LEU A 99 4.15 -9.15 23.26
C LEU A 99 2.87 -8.31 23.39
N LEU A 100 2.38 -7.78 22.29
CA LEU A 100 1.23 -6.87 22.26
C LEU A 100 0.03 -7.56 21.62
N ASP A 101 -1.09 -7.51 22.32
CA ASP A 101 -2.37 -7.96 21.77
C ASP A 101 -2.86 -6.93 20.73
N GLY A 102 -3.23 -7.41 19.55
CA GLY A 102 -3.83 -6.62 18.49
C GLY A 102 -5.34 -6.83 18.41
N PRO A 103 -6.06 -5.95 17.69
CA PRO A 103 -7.49 -6.16 17.45
C PRO A 103 -7.72 -7.43 16.63
N SER A 104 -8.88 -8.07 16.84
CA SER A 104 -9.32 -9.19 15.99
C SER A 104 -9.44 -8.70 14.54
N PRO A 105 -8.81 -9.35 13.57
CA PRO A 105 -8.87 -8.94 12.17
C PRO A 105 -10.18 -9.32 11.48
N SER A 106 -11.13 -10.00 12.15
CA SER A 106 -12.37 -10.46 11.52
C SER A 106 -13.29 -9.30 11.18
N PHE A 107 -13.79 -9.29 9.94
CA PHE A 107 -14.80 -8.36 9.46
C PHE A 107 -16.12 -9.09 9.23
N THR A 108 -17.20 -8.59 9.83
CA THR A 108 -18.53 -9.22 9.79
C THR A 108 -19.57 -8.45 8.97
N GLY A 109 -19.15 -7.35 8.32
CA GLY A 109 -20.02 -6.53 7.47
C GLY A 109 -20.18 -7.06 6.04
N ASP A 110 -20.78 -6.25 5.19
CA ASP A 110 -20.95 -6.54 3.76
C ASP A 110 -19.59 -6.57 3.05
N ARG A 111 -19.17 -7.75 2.62
CA ARG A 111 -17.90 -8.00 1.92
C ARG A 111 -17.80 -7.21 0.60
N LYS A 112 -18.89 -7.11 -0.15
CA LYS A 112 -18.91 -6.41 -1.44
C LYS A 112 -18.72 -4.91 -1.23
N ALA A 113 -19.52 -4.31 -0.37
CA ALA A 113 -19.38 -2.90 -0.02
C ALA A 113 -18.00 -2.57 0.54
N PHE A 114 -17.40 -3.47 1.34
CA PHE A 114 -16.04 -3.27 1.84
C PHE A 114 -15.00 -3.23 0.71
N LEU A 115 -15.09 -4.13 -0.27
CA LEU A 115 -14.17 -4.15 -1.42
C LEU A 115 -14.34 -2.92 -2.32
N GLU A 116 -15.57 -2.47 -2.55
CA GLU A 116 -15.87 -1.24 -3.28
C GLU A 116 -15.29 0.00 -2.56
N ASN A 117 -15.48 0.09 -1.25
CA ASN A 117 -14.91 1.18 -0.46
C ASN A 117 -13.38 1.14 -0.46
N LEU A 118 -12.77 -0.03 -0.45
CA LEU A 118 -11.31 -0.19 -0.51
C LEU A 118 -10.74 0.26 -1.87
N GLU A 119 -11.43 -0.05 -2.96
CA GLU A 119 -11.11 0.43 -4.31
C GLU A 119 -11.14 1.96 -4.37
N GLN A 120 -12.23 2.56 -3.87
CA GLN A 120 -12.39 4.01 -3.84
C GLN A 120 -11.34 4.69 -2.96
N ALA A 121 -11.03 4.12 -1.80
CA ALA A 121 -9.99 4.64 -0.92
C ALA A 121 -8.61 4.62 -1.59
N LEU A 122 -8.28 3.55 -2.32
CA LEU A 122 -7.04 3.44 -3.07
C LEU A 122 -6.99 4.46 -4.23
N TYR A 123 -8.11 4.65 -4.93
CA TYR A 123 -8.21 5.63 -6.00
C TYR A 123 -8.08 7.08 -5.47
N ALA A 124 -8.76 7.40 -4.38
CA ALA A 124 -8.62 8.71 -3.72
C ALA A 124 -7.17 8.95 -3.28
N SER A 125 -6.51 7.95 -2.70
CA SER A 125 -5.10 8.04 -2.31
C SER A 125 -4.17 8.30 -3.51
N LYS A 126 -4.44 7.66 -4.65
CA LYS A 126 -3.73 7.91 -5.91
C LYS A 126 -3.86 9.37 -6.35
N ILE A 127 -5.08 9.92 -6.39
CA ILE A 127 -5.36 11.31 -6.77
C ILE A 127 -4.65 12.28 -5.82
N ILE A 128 -4.79 12.08 -4.51
CA ILE A 128 -4.19 12.95 -3.49
C ILE A 128 -2.66 12.94 -3.58
N SER A 129 -2.04 11.77 -3.81
CA SER A 129 -0.59 11.68 -3.97
C SER A 129 -0.09 12.51 -5.16
N TYR A 130 -0.77 12.43 -6.30
CA TYR A 130 -0.44 13.28 -7.47
C TYR A 130 -0.65 14.76 -7.17
N ALA A 131 -1.78 15.13 -6.55
CA ALA A 131 -2.07 16.51 -6.19
C ALA A 131 -0.98 17.10 -5.28
N GLN A 132 -0.58 16.37 -4.24
CA GLN A 132 0.50 16.79 -3.34
C GLN A 132 1.84 16.97 -4.07
N GLY A 133 2.18 16.06 -4.97
CA GLY A 133 3.39 16.17 -5.80
C GLY A 133 3.36 17.39 -6.72
N PHE A 134 2.25 17.64 -7.41
CA PHE A 134 2.10 18.81 -8.28
C PHE A 134 2.12 20.13 -7.50
N MET A 135 1.47 20.20 -6.34
CA MET A 135 1.52 21.38 -5.48
C MET A 135 2.96 21.72 -5.05
N LEU A 136 3.74 20.71 -4.70
CA LEU A 136 5.15 20.90 -4.33
C LEU A 136 5.96 21.44 -5.51
N ILE A 137 5.84 20.83 -6.70
CA ILE A 137 6.54 21.26 -7.91
C ILE A 137 6.14 22.70 -8.30
N GLN A 138 4.86 23.03 -8.23
CA GLN A 138 4.37 24.37 -8.52
C GLN A 138 5.00 25.41 -7.57
N ASN A 139 5.06 25.10 -6.28
CA ASN A 139 5.64 26.02 -5.29
C ASN A 139 7.11 26.30 -5.57
N VAL A 140 7.92 25.28 -5.89
CA VAL A 140 9.33 25.44 -6.28
C VAL A 140 9.49 26.31 -7.54
N SER A 141 8.54 26.25 -8.47
CA SER A 141 8.64 26.98 -9.75
C SER A 141 8.31 28.48 -9.62
N ILE A 142 7.70 28.90 -8.51
CA ILE A 142 7.29 30.29 -8.26
C ILE A 142 8.26 31.00 -7.31
N SER A 143 9.07 30.23 -6.57
CA SER A 143 10.11 30.71 -5.67
C SER A 143 11.37 31.06 -6.41
#